data_262ca5331fe304d7b856ec323242bbb4
#
_entry.id   262ca5331fe304d7b856ec323242bbb4
#
_cell.length_a   1.000
_cell.length_b   1.000
_cell.length_c   1.000
_cell.angle_alpha   90.00
_cell.angle_beta   90.00
_cell.angle_gamma   90.00
#
_symmetry.space_group_name_H-M   'P 1'
#
loop_
_entity.id
_entity.type
_entity.pdbx_description
1 polymer ?
#
loop_
_entity_poly.entity_id
_entity_poly.type
_entity_poly.pdbx_seq_one_letter_code
_entity_poly.pdbx_strand_id
1 'polypeptide(L)'
;MLQIYDKLLELPLFLGIGATDLAEIVSTTKFGFLKLKPKEVLVKENDKGGRLYFLMDGKLIVESHADNHSYSVIEEITAPTAIQPERLFGLVQFYSKTFVAATKCNILYIDKSEVLNLTNNYLIFRLNLLNMLST
;
A
#
# COMPACT_ATOMS: atom_id res chain seq x y z
N MET A 1 1.69 14.90 -13.80
CA MET A 1 2.49 13.76 -14.29
C MET A 1 3.84 13.65 -13.62
N LEU A 2 4.61 14.75 -13.59
CA LEU A 2 5.92 14.72 -12.88
C LEU A 2 5.79 14.33 -11.41
N GLN A 3 4.71 14.75 -10.76
CA GLN A 3 4.51 14.43 -9.34
C GLN A 3 4.35 12.93 -9.07
N ILE A 4 3.68 12.19 -9.96
CA ILE A 4 3.52 10.76 -9.74
C ILE A 4 4.84 10.03 -9.95
N TYR A 5 5.67 10.45 -10.90
CA TYR A 5 7.01 9.88 -11.05
C TYR A 5 7.81 9.98 -9.78
N ASP A 6 7.88 11.18 -9.19
CA ASP A 6 8.64 11.42 -7.98
C ASP A 6 8.14 10.58 -6.82
N LYS A 7 6.82 10.44 -6.71
CA LYS A 7 6.21 9.65 -5.64
C LYS A 7 6.49 8.15 -5.82
N LEU A 8 6.42 7.65 -7.04
CA LEU A 8 6.71 6.23 -7.30
C LEU A 8 8.17 5.89 -6.98
N LEU A 9 9.11 6.80 -7.26
CA LEU A 9 10.52 6.58 -6.97
C LEU A 9 10.81 6.47 -5.47
N GLU A 10 9.92 6.96 -4.62
CA GLU A 10 10.04 6.81 -3.18
C GLU A 10 9.67 5.41 -2.69
N LEU A 11 9.02 4.61 -3.53
CA LEU A 11 8.51 3.30 -3.13
C LEU A 11 9.48 2.19 -3.51
N PRO A 12 9.81 1.27 -2.58
CA PRO A 12 10.66 0.12 -2.90
C PRO A 12 10.15 -0.72 -4.07
N LEU A 13 8.83 -0.74 -4.27
CA LEU A 13 8.20 -1.52 -5.33
C LEU A 13 8.66 -1.10 -6.73
N PHE A 14 9.02 0.16 -6.91
CA PHE A 14 9.44 0.69 -8.21
C PHE A 14 10.96 0.90 -8.31
N LEU A 15 11.70 0.47 -7.30
CA LEU A 15 13.16 0.61 -7.27
C LEU A 15 13.80 -0.19 -8.40
N GLY A 16 14.71 0.45 -9.12
CA GLY A 16 15.47 -0.21 -10.18
C GLY A 16 14.75 -0.33 -11.53
N ILE A 17 13.51 0.14 -11.61
CA ILE A 17 12.79 0.18 -12.89
C ILE A 17 13.34 1.34 -13.72
N GLY A 18 13.73 1.05 -14.96
CA GLY A 18 14.31 2.06 -15.85
C GLY A 18 13.29 3.12 -16.25
N ALA A 19 13.80 4.28 -16.69
CA ALA A 19 12.97 5.44 -17.00
C ALA A 19 11.91 5.14 -18.07
N THR A 20 12.26 4.37 -19.09
CA THR A 20 11.34 4.02 -20.18
C THR A 20 10.20 3.16 -19.68
N ASP A 21 10.50 2.12 -18.89
CA ASP A 21 9.48 1.25 -18.30
C ASP A 21 8.62 1.99 -17.30
N LEU A 22 9.21 2.86 -16.49
CA LEU A 22 8.46 3.65 -15.52
C LEU A 22 7.47 4.60 -16.23
N ALA A 23 7.90 5.22 -17.34
CA ALA A 23 7.03 6.08 -18.14
C ALA A 23 5.85 5.29 -18.70
N GLU A 24 6.10 4.08 -19.20
CA GLU A 24 5.05 3.20 -19.69
C GLU A 24 4.08 2.81 -18.60
N ILE A 25 4.59 2.43 -17.43
CA ILE A 25 3.76 2.09 -16.27
C ILE A 25 2.85 3.26 -15.90
N VAL A 26 3.40 4.46 -15.79
CA VAL A 26 2.63 5.65 -15.42
C VAL A 26 1.51 5.93 -16.44
N SER A 27 1.79 5.72 -17.73
CA SER A 27 0.82 6.02 -18.78
C SER A 27 -0.27 4.96 -18.94
N THR A 28 -0.01 3.71 -18.52
CA THR A 28 -0.92 2.58 -18.78
C THR A 28 -1.59 2.03 -17.53
N THR A 29 -1.10 2.36 -16.35
CA THR A 29 -1.61 1.81 -15.09
C THR A 29 -2.57 2.80 -14.43
N LYS A 30 -3.68 2.29 -13.92
CA LYS A 30 -4.63 3.07 -13.13
C LYS A 30 -4.14 3.17 -11.69
N PHE A 31 -3.68 4.35 -11.32
CA PHE A 31 -3.36 4.65 -9.93
C PHE A 31 -4.52 5.40 -9.30
N GLY A 32 -4.83 5.07 -8.05
CA GLY A 32 -5.82 5.79 -7.30
C GLY A 32 -5.18 6.61 -6.19
N PHE A 33 -5.84 7.68 -5.79
CA PHE A 33 -5.36 8.56 -4.74
C PHE A 33 -6.49 8.84 -3.77
N LEU A 34 -6.18 8.77 -2.48
CA LEU A 34 -7.11 9.12 -1.41
C LEU A 34 -6.46 10.15 -0.52
N LYS A 35 -7.26 11.09 -0.06
CA LYS A 35 -6.86 12.03 1.00
C LYS A 35 -7.70 11.73 2.22
N LEU A 36 -7.05 11.46 3.33
CA LEU A 36 -7.73 11.19 4.57
C LEU A 36 -7.56 12.37 5.53
N LYS A 37 -8.64 12.72 6.20
CA LYS A 37 -8.62 13.65 7.32
C LYS A 37 -8.31 12.87 8.59
N PRO A 38 -7.79 13.55 9.65
CA PRO A 38 -7.60 12.88 10.93
C PRO A 38 -8.85 12.14 11.38
N LYS A 39 -8.68 10.94 11.91
CA LYS A 39 -9.72 10.02 12.40
C LYS A 39 -10.47 9.25 11.31
N GLU A 40 -10.25 9.54 10.03
CA GLU A 40 -10.84 8.72 8.98
C GLU A 40 -10.15 7.36 8.90
N VAL A 41 -10.94 6.31 8.66
CA VAL A 41 -10.45 4.93 8.58
C VAL A 41 -10.07 4.61 7.13
N LEU A 42 -8.86 4.09 6.93
CA LEU A 42 -8.43 3.60 5.62
C LEU A 42 -8.98 2.19 5.37
N VAL A 43 -8.69 1.26 6.27
CA VAL A 43 -9.20 -0.11 6.24
C VAL A 43 -9.48 -0.55 7.66
N LYS A 44 -10.43 -1.46 7.80
CA LYS A 44 -10.79 -2.06 9.10
C LYS A 44 -10.28 -3.49 9.17
N GLU A 45 -10.01 -3.95 10.39
CA GLU A 45 -9.75 -5.35 10.65
C GLU A 45 -10.84 -6.20 10.02
N ASN A 46 -10.44 -7.25 9.33
CA ASN A 46 -11.29 -8.18 8.59
C ASN A 46 -11.85 -7.67 7.25
N ASP A 47 -11.53 -6.46 6.84
CA ASP A 47 -11.84 -6.02 5.48
C ASP A 47 -11.02 -6.84 4.47
N LYS A 48 -11.64 -7.15 3.34
CA LYS A 48 -10.97 -7.93 2.29
C LYS A 48 -9.90 -7.07 1.60
N GLY A 49 -8.72 -7.67 1.38
CA GLY A 49 -7.66 -7.04 0.60
C GLY A 49 -7.99 -7.09 -0.89
N GLY A 50 -8.18 -5.93 -1.51
CA GLY A 50 -8.44 -5.80 -2.94
C GLY A 50 -7.61 -4.74 -3.61
N ARG A 51 -6.85 -4.00 -2.82
CA ARG A 51 -5.99 -2.91 -3.28
C ARG A 51 -4.68 -2.92 -2.53
N LEU A 52 -3.62 -2.49 -3.20
CA LEU A 52 -2.34 -2.26 -2.57
C LEU A 52 -2.26 -0.78 -2.20
N TYR A 53 -2.26 -0.48 -0.91
CA TYR A 53 -2.22 0.89 -0.40
C TYR A 53 -0.83 1.26 0.05
N PHE A 54 -0.44 2.50 -0.29
CA PHE A 54 0.81 3.10 0.21
C PHE A 54 0.48 4.41 0.92
N LEU A 55 0.97 4.54 2.14
CA LEU A 55 0.93 5.82 2.84
C LEU A 55 2.07 6.68 2.28
N MET A 56 1.71 7.76 1.60
CA MET A 56 2.68 8.64 0.95
C MET A 56 3.04 9.84 1.80
N ASP A 57 2.09 10.38 2.54
CA ASP A 57 2.30 11.51 3.46
C ASP A 57 1.43 11.31 4.69
N GLY A 58 1.93 11.69 5.84
CA GLY A 58 1.18 11.68 7.09
C GLY A 58 1.49 10.47 7.96
N LYS A 59 0.61 10.24 8.91
CA LYS A 59 0.75 9.17 9.91
C LYS A 59 -0.56 8.43 10.08
N LEU A 60 -0.47 7.10 10.25
CA LEU A 60 -1.61 6.25 10.57
C LEU A 60 -1.43 5.66 11.96
N ILE A 61 -2.54 5.55 12.66
CA ILE A 61 -2.63 4.75 13.89
C ILE A 61 -3.08 3.35 13.46
N VAL A 62 -2.38 2.34 13.94
CA VAL A 62 -2.67 0.95 13.63
C VAL A 62 -3.19 0.30 14.92
N GLU A 63 -4.41 -0.20 14.87
CA GLU A 63 -5.05 -0.84 16.01
C GLU A 63 -5.23 -2.32 15.76
N SER A 64 -4.78 -3.13 16.72
CA SER A 64 -5.02 -4.57 16.71
C SER A 64 -5.57 -4.99 18.06
N HIS A 65 -6.43 -6.00 18.05
CA HIS A 65 -7.08 -6.50 19.27
C HIS A 65 -6.45 -7.82 19.70
N ALA A 66 -6.35 -8.05 21.00
CA ALA A 66 -5.96 -9.33 21.53
C ALA A 66 -7.04 -10.38 21.23
N ASP A 67 -6.64 -11.66 21.19
CA ASP A 67 -7.57 -12.75 20.88
C ASP A 67 -8.83 -12.76 21.75
N ASN A 68 -8.68 -12.37 23.00
CA ASN A 68 -9.81 -12.31 23.94
C ASN A 68 -10.52 -10.96 23.96
N HIS A 69 -10.11 -10.02 23.14
CA HIS A 69 -10.65 -8.67 23.03
C HIS A 69 -10.54 -7.86 24.35
N SER A 70 -9.68 -8.28 25.28
CA SER A 70 -9.53 -7.60 26.58
C SER A 70 -8.72 -6.31 26.48
N TYR A 71 -7.90 -6.15 25.44
CA TYR A 71 -7.13 -4.93 25.23
C TYR A 71 -6.80 -4.77 23.74
N SER A 72 -6.46 -3.55 23.38
CA SER A 72 -6.00 -3.21 22.03
C SER A 72 -4.52 -2.86 22.05
N VAL A 73 -3.80 -3.24 21.01
CA VAL A 73 -2.44 -2.77 20.77
C VAL A 73 -2.52 -1.64 19.75
N ILE A 74 -1.89 -0.52 20.06
CA ILE A 74 -1.89 0.66 19.21
C ILE A 74 -0.45 0.97 18.80
N GLU A 75 -0.23 1.09 17.49
CA GLU A 75 1.07 1.46 16.91
C GLU A 75 0.88 2.68 16.01
N GLU A 76 1.95 3.39 15.75
CA GLU A 76 1.95 4.50 14.80
C GLU A 76 2.91 4.19 13.67
N ILE A 77 2.47 4.40 12.43
CA ILE A 77 3.32 4.26 11.25
C ILE A 77 3.38 5.58 10.50
N THR A 78 4.54 5.84 9.90
CA THR A 78 4.79 7.07 9.15
C THR A 78 5.09 6.77 7.68
N ALA A 79 4.81 7.75 6.82
CA ALA A 79 5.11 7.65 5.40
C ALA A 79 6.62 7.69 5.14
N PRO A 80 7.11 7.07 4.06
CA PRO A 80 6.34 6.21 3.15
C PRO A 80 6.28 4.76 3.64
N THR A 81 5.15 4.11 3.49
CA THR A 81 5.02 2.69 3.88
C THR A 81 3.85 2.02 3.15
N ALA A 82 3.99 0.71 2.92
CA ALA A 82 2.91 -0.11 2.37
C ALA A 82 2.04 -0.65 3.49
N ILE A 83 0.74 -0.79 3.23
CA ILE A 83 -0.24 -1.23 4.22
C ILE A 83 -0.53 -2.72 4.01
N GLN A 84 0.04 -3.57 4.86
CA GLN A 84 -0.13 -5.03 4.84
C GLN A 84 -0.21 -5.60 3.42
N PRO A 85 0.84 -5.42 2.59
CA PRO A 85 0.81 -5.87 1.19
C PRO A 85 0.59 -7.37 1.06
N GLU A 86 0.95 -8.16 2.08
CA GLU A 86 0.76 -9.61 2.12
C GLU A 86 -0.72 -10.01 2.13
N ARG A 87 -1.62 -9.06 2.45
CA ARG A 87 -3.07 -9.34 2.46
C ARG A 87 -3.70 -9.27 1.08
N LEU A 88 -2.95 -8.79 0.08
CA LEU A 88 -3.44 -8.75 -1.29
C LEU A 88 -3.38 -10.14 -1.94
N PHE A 89 -2.34 -10.88 -1.62
CA PHE A 89 -2.11 -12.24 -2.13
C PHE A 89 -1.89 -13.19 -0.97
N GLY A 90 -1.82 -14.48 -1.22
CA GLY A 90 -1.56 -15.47 -0.20
C GLY A 90 -2.84 -16.12 0.33
N LEU A 91 -2.71 -16.87 1.41
CA LEU A 91 -3.80 -17.66 1.96
C LEU A 91 -4.82 -16.84 2.73
N VAL A 92 -4.37 -15.76 3.39
CA VAL A 92 -5.24 -14.89 4.17
C VAL A 92 -5.28 -13.53 3.50
N GLN A 93 -6.44 -13.18 2.93
CA GLN A 93 -6.63 -11.94 2.18
C GLN A 93 -7.56 -10.96 2.89
N PHE A 94 -7.49 -10.92 4.22
CA PHE A 94 -8.23 -9.98 5.05
C PHE A 94 -7.26 -9.21 5.93
N TYR A 95 -7.50 -7.92 6.11
CA TYR A 95 -6.65 -7.12 6.99
C TYR A 95 -6.77 -7.60 8.43
N SER A 96 -5.64 -7.70 9.11
CA SER A 96 -5.60 -8.16 10.50
C SER A 96 -5.68 -7.00 11.49
N LYS A 97 -5.65 -5.76 11.00
CA LYS A 97 -5.60 -4.56 11.82
C LYS A 97 -6.45 -3.47 11.20
N THR A 98 -6.83 -2.48 12.02
CA THR A 98 -7.54 -1.29 11.57
C THR A 98 -6.53 -0.15 11.43
N PHE A 99 -6.56 0.56 10.32
CA PHE A 99 -5.65 1.68 10.02
C PHE A 99 -6.46 2.97 9.96
N VAL A 100 -6.13 3.91 10.84
CA VAL A 100 -6.87 5.18 11.01
C VAL A 100 -5.92 6.35 10.85
N ALA A 101 -6.33 7.38 10.13
CA ALA A 101 -5.50 8.56 9.96
C ALA A 101 -5.30 9.30 11.29
N ALA A 102 -4.04 9.48 11.68
CA ALA A 102 -3.68 10.29 12.86
C ALA A 102 -3.55 11.76 12.48
N THR A 103 -3.13 12.01 11.24
CA THR A 103 -2.97 13.33 10.64
C THR A 103 -3.68 13.32 9.29
N LYS A 104 -3.60 14.43 8.55
CA LYS A 104 -3.96 14.40 7.14
C LYS A 104 -3.01 13.44 6.43
N CYS A 105 -3.56 12.56 5.61
CA CYS A 105 -2.78 11.54 4.91
C CYS A 105 -3.06 11.57 3.42
N ASN A 106 -2.01 11.34 2.64
CA ASN A 106 -2.14 11.07 1.21
C ASN A 106 -1.84 9.59 0.99
N ILE A 107 -2.77 8.92 0.33
CA ILE A 107 -2.69 7.49 0.05
C ILE A 107 -2.66 7.28 -1.46
N LEU A 108 -1.72 6.48 -1.92
CA LEU A 108 -1.69 5.98 -3.29
C LEU A 108 -2.18 4.54 -3.26
N TYR A 109 -3.02 4.13 -4.21
CA TYR A 109 -3.40 2.73 -4.28
C TYR A 109 -3.41 2.20 -5.70
N ILE A 110 -3.23 0.89 -5.80
CA ILE A 110 -3.25 0.15 -7.05
C ILE A 110 -4.19 -1.03 -6.85
N ASP A 111 -5.19 -1.19 -7.72
CA ASP A 111 -6.09 -2.33 -7.63
C ASP A 111 -5.33 -3.64 -7.89
N LYS A 112 -5.79 -4.72 -7.28
CA LYS A 112 -5.16 -6.04 -7.40
C LYS A 112 -4.95 -6.45 -8.86
N SER A 113 -5.94 -6.21 -9.71
CA SER A 113 -5.83 -6.53 -11.14
C SER A 113 -4.68 -5.80 -11.83
N GLU A 114 -4.46 -4.54 -11.46
CA GLU A 114 -3.35 -3.74 -11.99
C GLU A 114 -2.01 -4.24 -11.47
N VAL A 115 -1.96 -4.65 -10.19
CA VAL A 115 -0.73 -5.23 -9.60
C VAL A 115 -0.37 -6.51 -10.35
N LEU A 116 -1.35 -7.37 -10.64
CA LEU A 116 -1.13 -8.60 -11.41
C LEU A 116 -0.62 -8.30 -12.81
N ASN A 117 -1.18 -7.29 -13.46
CA ASN A 117 -0.75 -6.87 -14.80
C ASN A 117 0.70 -6.41 -14.79
N LEU A 118 1.08 -5.59 -13.82
CA LEU A 118 2.46 -5.12 -13.67
C LEU A 118 3.42 -6.28 -13.39
N THR A 119 3.00 -7.22 -12.55
CA THR A 119 3.78 -8.41 -12.22
C THR A 119 4.05 -9.27 -13.45
N ASN A 120 3.07 -9.38 -14.34
CA ASN A 120 3.21 -10.17 -15.56
C ASN A 120 4.08 -9.49 -16.62
N ASN A 121 4.13 -8.17 -16.65
CA ASN A 121 4.78 -7.43 -17.72
C ASN A 121 6.15 -6.85 -17.37
N TYR A 122 6.48 -6.73 -16.10
CA TYR A 122 7.73 -6.10 -15.66
C TYR A 122 8.45 -6.98 -14.64
N LEU A 123 9.58 -7.53 -15.05
CA LEU A 123 10.36 -8.44 -14.20
C LEU A 123 10.84 -7.77 -12.92
N ILE A 124 11.35 -6.55 -13.02
CA ILE A 124 11.87 -5.83 -11.84
C ILE A 124 10.75 -5.56 -10.84
N PHE A 125 9.56 -5.17 -11.34
CA PHE A 125 8.40 -5.00 -10.47
C PHE A 125 8.06 -6.29 -9.72
N ARG A 126 8.05 -7.42 -10.44
CA ARG A 126 7.79 -8.74 -9.85
C ARG A 126 8.78 -9.07 -8.74
N LEU A 127 10.07 -8.86 -9.01
CA LEU A 127 11.11 -9.13 -8.01
C LEU A 127 10.97 -8.23 -6.78
N ASN A 128 10.65 -6.95 -6.99
CA ASN A 128 10.43 -6.02 -5.90
C ASN A 128 9.22 -6.42 -5.05
N LEU A 129 8.14 -6.85 -5.70
CA LEU A 129 6.95 -7.31 -4.99
C LEU A 129 7.26 -8.55 -4.16
N LEU A 130 7.97 -9.53 -4.72
CA LEU A 130 8.38 -10.72 -3.98
C LEU A 130 9.24 -10.37 -2.77
N ASN A 131 10.17 -9.44 -2.93
CA ASN A 131 11.00 -8.98 -1.81
C ASN A 131 10.15 -8.33 -0.73
N MET A 132 9.20 -7.49 -1.12
CA MET A 132 8.32 -6.83 -0.16
C MET A 132 7.46 -7.83 0.62
N LEU A 133 6.97 -8.87 -0.06
CA LEU A 133 6.14 -9.90 0.56
C LEU A 133 6.93 -10.87 1.42
N SER A 134 8.25 -10.93 1.27
CA SER A 134 9.13 -11.84 2.01
C SER A 134 9.63 -11.30 3.33
N THR A 135 9.37 -10.05 3.62
CA THR A 135 9.87 -9.41 4.85
C THR A 135 8.91 -9.53 6.01
#